data_b94e92ab7d95c833fa16a193e1cfb8e9
#
_entry.id   b94e92ab7d95c833fa16a193e1cfb8e9
#
_cell.length_a   1.000
_cell.length_b   1.000
_cell.length_c   1.000
_cell.angle_alpha   90.00
_cell.angle_beta   90.00
_cell.angle_gamma   90.00
#
_symmetry.space_group_name_H-M   'P 1'
#
loop_
_entity.id
_entity.type
_entity.pdbx_description
1 polymer ?
#
loop_
_entity_poly.entity_id
_entity_poly.type
_entity_poly.pdbx_seq_one_letter_code
_entity_poly.pdbx_strand_id
1 'polypeptide(L)'
;KLPKLKGFKEADYAQRILIAPSENYVEKAFNPAKYGESSPNPVLEITFPSVNDSHFAPTGKHVMSVIAQYAPYKHKAGWNQESRNEFLNAVRSAMKGYMPDIDECIVAEELLTPVDIESEFNITGGHWHHGEFTLDQFMFVRPVAGSAQYEMPINGLYLCGAGSHPGGGVSGACGRNAARVILDKEKK
;
A
#
# COMPACT_ATOMS: atom_id res chain seq x y z
N LYS A 1 10.61 -16.99 -13.22
CA LYS A 1 11.98 -16.46 -12.97
C LYS A 1 11.87 -14.99 -12.54
N LEU A 2 12.91 -14.47 -11.88
CA LEU A 2 13.02 -13.03 -11.62
C LEU A 2 13.25 -12.26 -12.93
N PRO A 3 12.64 -11.07 -13.11
CA PRO A 3 12.93 -10.19 -14.25
C PRO A 3 14.33 -9.59 -14.12
N LYS A 4 14.94 -9.20 -15.23
CA LYS A 4 16.25 -8.54 -15.22
C LYS A 4 16.09 -7.06 -14.89
N LEU A 5 16.61 -6.63 -13.75
CA LEU A 5 16.64 -5.23 -13.34
C LEU A 5 17.84 -4.50 -13.97
N LYS A 6 17.58 -3.47 -14.77
CA LYS A 6 18.63 -2.61 -15.35
C LYS A 6 19.29 -1.77 -14.26
N GLY A 7 20.61 -1.84 -14.17
CA GLY A 7 21.39 -1.03 -13.23
C GLY A 7 21.39 -1.53 -11.78
N PHE A 8 20.81 -2.68 -11.51
CA PHE A 8 20.74 -3.30 -10.19
C PHE A 8 21.56 -4.58 -10.11
N LYS A 9 21.97 -4.96 -8.89
CA LYS A 9 22.67 -6.20 -8.58
C LYS A 9 21.69 -7.25 -8.04
N GLU A 10 22.10 -8.50 -8.01
CA GLU A 10 21.28 -9.59 -7.46
C GLU A 10 20.82 -9.34 -6.01
N ALA A 11 21.66 -8.75 -5.18
CA ALA A 11 21.34 -8.41 -3.79
C ALA A 11 20.19 -7.38 -3.68
N ASP A 12 19.92 -6.59 -4.71
CA ASP A 12 18.92 -5.54 -4.68
C ASP A 12 17.49 -6.11 -4.77
N TYR A 13 17.31 -7.34 -5.26
CA TYR A 13 16.00 -8.01 -5.24
C TYR A 13 15.49 -8.29 -3.82
N ALA A 14 16.37 -8.35 -2.83
CA ALA A 14 15.98 -8.47 -1.43
C ALA A 14 15.48 -7.15 -0.82
N GLN A 15 15.62 -6.06 -1.55
CA GLN A 15 15.26 -4.71 -1.10
C GLN A 15 13.92 -4.25 -1.66
N ARG A 16 13.45 -3.11 -1.15
CA ARG A 16 12.32 -2.40 -1.71
C ARG A 16 12.80 -1.50 -2.84
N ILE A 17 12.24 -1.66 -4.01
CA ILE A 17 12.58 -0.91 -5.22
C ILE A 17 11.49 0.14 -5.45
N LEU A 18 11.88 1.41 -5.57
CA LEU A 18 10.99 2.51 -5.85
C LEU A 18 11.21 3.03 -7.27
N ILE A 19 10.16 3.03 -8.08
CA ILE A 19 10.15 3.69 -9.39
C ILE A 19 9.46 5.05 -9.21
N ALA A 20 10.25 6.07 -8.94
CA ALA A 20 9.87 7.46 -8.80
C ALA A 20 11.04 8.34 -9.27
N PRO A 21 11.26 8.51 -10.59
CA PRO A 21 12.50 9.07 -11.14
C PRO A 21 12.79 10.52 -10.73
N SER A 22 11.76 11.29 -10.38
CA SER A 22 11.88 12.68 -9.94
C SER A 22 10.64 13.16 -9.18
N GLU A 23 10.75 14.24 -8.43
CA GLU A 23 9.61 14.91 -7.78
C GLU A 23 8.51 15.29 -8.79
N ASN A 24 8.90 15.83 -9.94
CA ASN A 24 7.96 16.17 -11.01
C ASN A 24 7.22 14.94 -11.57
N TYR A 25 7.86 13.77 -11.57
CA TYR A 25 7.19 12.51 -11.93
C TYR A 25 6.09 12.16 -10.92
N VAL A 26 6.40 12.26 -9.63
CA VAL A 26 5.43 11.99 -8.54
C VAL A 26 4.24 12.95 -8.62
N GLU A 27 4.50 14.24 -8.80
CA GLU A 27 3.44 15.25 -8.95
C GLU A 27 2.54 14.97 -10.17
N LYS A 28 3.13 14.64 -11.31
CA LYS A 28 2.37 14.26 -12.52
C LYS A 28 1.61 12.96 -12.36
N ALA A 29 2.16 11.98 -11.62
CA ALA A 29 1.47 10.74 -11.32
C ALA A 29 0.23 10.96 -10.45
N PHE A 30 0.27 11.93 -9.53
CA PHE A 30 -0.85 12.25 -8.65
C PHE A 30 -1.97 13.05 -9.33
N ASN A 31 -1.65 13.91 -10.30
CA ASN A 31 -2.63 14.83 -10.89
C ASN A 31 -3.92 14.16 -11.41
N PRO A 32 -3.90 13.02 -12.14
CA PRO A 32 -5.13 12.37 -12.61
C PRO A 32 -6.05 11.93 -11.46
N ALA A 33 -5.49 11.52 -10.31
CA ALA A 33 -6.27 11.09 -9.17
C ALA A 33 -7.17 12.18 -8.59
N LYS A 34 -6.77 13.46 -8.72
CA LYS A 34 -7.59 14.63 -8.34
C LYS A 34 -8.91 14.70 -9.12
N TYR A 35 -8.95 14.11 -10.30
CA TYR A 35 -10.11 14.09 -11.21
C TYR A 35 -10.79 12.71 -11.27
N GLY A 36 -10.43 11.80 -10.38
CA GLY A 36 -10.97 10.46 -10.34
C GLY A 36 -10.43 9.53 -11.42
N GLU A 37 -9.25 9.79 -11.95
CA GLU A 37 -8.60 8.96 -12.97
C GLU A 37 -7.35 8.29 -12.38
N SER A 38 -7.05 7.07 -12.81
CA SER A 38 -5.81 6.39 -12.43
C SER A 38 -4.61 7.00 -13.15
N SER A 39 -3.44 6.92 -12.52
CA SER A 39 -2.22 7.46 -13.11
C SER A 39 -1.81 6.68 -14.37
N PRO A 40 -1.57 7.35 -15.51
CA PRO A 40 -1.01 6.70 -16.68
C PRO A 40 0.50 6.40 -16.54
N ASN A 41 1.15 7.03 -15.56
CA ASN A 41 2.55 6.80 -15.20
C ASN A 41 2.66 6.65 -13.68
N PRO A 42 2.23 5.51 -13.12
CA PRO A 42 2.16 5.34 -11.68
C PRO A 42 3.54 5.30 -11.04
N VAL A 43 3.62 5.82 -9.82
CA VAL A 43 4.75 5.53 -8.93
C VAL A 43 4.62 4.09 -8.46
N LEU A 44 5.69 3.33 -8.51
CA LEU A 44 5.68 1.92 -8.14
C LEU A 44 6.65 1.65 -7.00
N GLU A 45 6.15 0.94 -5.99
CA GLU A 45 6.95 0.36 -4.93
C GLU A 45 6.91 -1.17 -5.08
N ILE A 46 8.05 -1.79 -5.33
CA ILE A 46 8.16 -3.18 -5.73
C ILE A 46 8.98 -3.94 -4.70
N THR A 47 8.49 -5.11 -4.31
CA THR A 47 9.24 -6.06 -3.49
C THR A 47 9.12 -7.48 -4.06
N PHE A 48 10.12 -8.31 -3.75
CA PHE A 48 10.13 -9.73 -4.09
C PHE A 48 10.20 -10.57 -2.81
N PRO A 49 9.08 -10.77 -2.08
CA PRO A 49 9.08 -11.45 -0.79
C PRO A 49 9.71 -12.84 -0.82
N SER A 50 9.54 -13.56 -1.92
CA SER A 50 10.09 -14.90 -2.14
C SER A 50 11.61 -14.94 -2.29
N VAL A 51 12.29 -13.82 -2.43
CA VAL A 51 13.77 -13.76 -2.40
C VAL A 51 14.28 -13.89 -0.98
N ASN A 52 13.57 -13.30 -0.02
CA ASN A 52 13.93 -13.37 1.40
C ASN A 52 13.37 -14.62 2.10
N ASP A 53 12.21 -15.13 1.64
CA ASP A 53 11.56 -16.30 2.19
C ASP A 53 10.98 -17.18 1.06
N SER A 54 11.60 -18.33 0.84
CA SER A 54 11.22 -19.28 -0.20
C SER A 54 9.82 -19.89 -0.03
N HIS A 55 9.19 -19.77 1.16
CA HIS A 55 7.83 -20.27 1.40
C HIS A 55 6.75 -19.48 0.64
N PHE A 56 7.06 -18.27 0.18
CA PHE A 56 6.11 -17.45 -0.59
C PHE A 56 5.88 -17.93 -2.02
N ALA A 57 6.72 -18.83 -2.57
CA ALA A 57 6.57 -19.30 -3.94
C ALA A 57 7.05 -20.75 -4.11
N PRO A 58 6.49 -21.51 -5.05
CA PRO A 58 7.03 -22.82 -5.43
C PRO A 58 8.47 -22.70 -5.97
N THR A 59 9.22 -23.78 -5.86
CA THR A 59 10.60 -23.84 -6.36
C THR A 59 10.72 -23.36 -7.82
N GLY A 60 11.65 -22.44 -8.06
CA GLY A 60 11.90 -21.84 -9.38
C GLY A 60 10.90 -20.77 -9.81
N LYS A 61 9.95 -20.41 -8.92
CA LYS A 61 9.03 -19.28 -9.11
C LYS A 61 9.26 -18.20 -8.06
N HIS A 62 8.72 -17.01 -8.31
CA HIS A 62 8.83 -15.88 -7.40
C HIS A 62 7.50 -15.14 -7.30
N VAL A 63 7.26 -14.52 -6.16
CA VAL A 63 6.19 -13.54 -5.97
C VAL A 63 6.80 -12.15 -6.07
N MET A 64 6.14 -11.29 -6.83
CA MET A 64 6.42 -9.87 -6.88
C MET A 64 5.18 -9.13 -6.36
N SER A 65 5.36 -8.30 -5.35
CA SER A 65 4.33 -7.39 -4.86
C SER A 65 4.62 -5.99 -5.37
N VAL A 66 3.59 -5.35 -5.94
CA VAL A 66 3.68 -4.00 -6.51
C VAL A 66 2.61 -3.13 -5.89
N ILE A 67 3.02 -2.06 -5.20
CA ILE A 67 2.13 -1.00 -4.79
C ILE A 67 2.20 0.09 -5.86
N ALA A 68 1.09 0.30 -6.58
CA ALA A 68 1.01 1.28 -7.66
C ALA A 68 0.21 2.52 -7.21
N GLN A 69 0.81 3.68 -7.34
CA GLN A 69 0.23 4.97 -6.96
C GLN A 69 0.18 5.89 -8.19
N TYR A 70 -0.94 6.56 -8.51
CA TYR A 70 -2.10 6.72 -7.66
C TYR A 70 -3.32 6.10 -8.34
N ALA A 71 -4.15 5.43 -7.53
CA ALA A 71 -5.39 4.81 -7.96
C ALA A 71 -6.53 5.33 -7.07
N PRO A 72 -7.49 6.13 -7.59
CA PRO A 72 -8.53 6.72 -6.78
C PRO A 72 -9.58 5.67 -6.39
N TYR A 73 -10.07 5.72 -5.14
CA TYR A 73 -11.20 4.88 -4.70
C TYR A 73 -12.45 5.14 -5.58
N LYS A 74 -12.81 6.40 -5.79
CA LYS A 74 -13.90 6.83 -6.67
C LYS A 74 -13.38 7.07 -8.07
N HIS A 75 -13.13 5.98 -8.82
CA HIS A 75 -12.72 6.09 -10.21
C HIS A 75 -13.88 6.65 -11.05
N LYS A 76 -13.61 7.63 -11.93
CA LYS A 76 -14.60 8.36 -12.75
C LYS A 76 -15.44 7.43 -13.63
N ALA A 77 -14.82 6.45 -14.27
CA ALA A 77 -15.50 5.43 -15.07
C ALA A 77 -15.98 4.21 -14.23
N GLY A 78 -15.74 4.21 -12.91
CA GLY A 78 -15.81 3.02 -12.09
C GLY A 78 -14.63 2.07 -12.32
N TRP A 79 -14.39 1.15 -11.38
CA TRP A 79 -13.41 0.07 -11.53
C TRP A 79 -14.03 -1.12 -12.27
N ASN A 80 -14.33 -0.90 -13.56
CA ASN A 80 -14.77 -1.96 -14.48
C ASN A 80 -13.56 -2.67 -15.13
N GLN A 81 -13.80 -3.67 -15.98
CA GLN A 81 -12.73 -4.44 -16.62
C GLN A 81 -11.80 -3.57 -17.50
N GLU A 82 -12.34 -2.56 -18.16
CA GLU A 82 -11.57 -1.66 -19.03
C GLU A 82 -10.61 -0.80 -18.22
N SER A 83 -11.11 -0.08 -17.19
CA SER A 83 -10.28 0.76 -16.32
C SER A 83 -9.22 -0.03 -15.53
N ARG A 84 -9.55 -1.29 -15.16
CA ARG A 84 -8.58 -2.21 -14.54
C ARG A 84 -7.46 -2.58 -15.51
N ASN A 85 -7.82 -2.93 -16.75
CA ASN A 85 -6.85 -3.27 -17.79
C ASN A 85 -5.96 -2.08 -18.17
N GLU A 86 -6.55 -0.89 -18.28
CA GLU A 86 -5.80 0.36 -18.54
C GLU A 86 -4.76 0.63 -17.45
N PHE A 87 -5.15 0.54 -16.18
CA PHE A 87 -4.24 0.77 -15.08
C PHE A 87 -3.16 -0.30 -14.99
N LEU A 88 -3.51 -1.57 -15.19
CA LEU A 88 -2.55 -2.68 -15.22
C LEU A 88 -1.51 -2.51 -16.35
N ASN A 89 -1.97 -2.08 -17.53
CA ASN A 89 -1.08 -1.78 -18.65
C ASN A 89 -0.15 -0.59 -18.34
N ALA A 90 -0.63 0.44 -17.64
CA ALA A 90 0.19 1.55 -17.19
C ALA A 90 1.28 1.10 -16.20
N VAL A 91 0.93 0.24 -15.24
CA VAL A 91 1.87 -0.38 -14.29
C VAL A 91 2.94 -1.18 -15.04
N ARG A 92 2.54 -2.06 -15.97
CA ARG A 92 3.48 -2.84 -16.78
C ARG A 92 4.40 -1.95 -17.62
N SER A 93 3.85 -0.91 -18.24
CA SER A 93 4.64 0.04 -19.04
C SER A 93 5.70 0.76 -18.20
N ALA A 94 5.35 1.18 -16.98
CA ALA A 94 6.30 1.80 -16.07
C ALA A 94 7.41 0.81 -15.65
N MET A 95 7.07 -0.46 -15.41
CA MET A 95 8.06 -1.50 -15.09
C MET A 95 9.01 -1.81 -16.25
N LYS A 96 8.54 -1.84 -17.50
CA LYS A 96 9.36 -2.20 -18.69
C LYS A 96 10.58 -1.32 -18.88
N GLY A 97 10.52 -0.06 -18.44
CA GLY A 97 11.67 0.85 -18.45
C GLY A 97 12.87 0.30 -17.67
N TYR A 98 12.60 -0.43 -16.60
CA TYR A 98 13.58 -0.97 -15.65
C TYR A 98 13.72 -2.49 -15.73
N MET A 99 12.67 -3.20 -16.16
CA MET A 99 12.57 -4.65 -16.28
C MET A 99 12.10 -5.02 -17.69
N PRO A 100 12.96 -4.98 -18.71
CA PRO A 100 12.55 -5.12 -20.12
C PRO A 100 11.94 -6.49 -20.45
N ASP A 101 12.25 -7.52 -19.68
CA ASP A 101 11.75 -8.89 -19.83
C ASP A 101 10.59 -9.24 -18.89
N ILE A 102 9.94 -8.25 -18.28
CA ILE A 102 8.89 -8.49 -17.28
C ILE A 102 7.74 -9.33 -17.82
N ASP A 103 7.26 -9.05 -19.04
CA ASP A 103 6.14 -9.78 -19.62
C ASP A 103 6.44 -11.27 -19.82
N GLU A 104 7.72 -11.63 -20.08
CA GLU A 104 8.15 -13.03 -20.20
C GLU A 104 8.25 -13.74 -18.85
N CYS A 105 8.27 -12.96 -17.75
CA CYS A 105 8.43 -13.48 -16.40
C CYS A 105 7.09 -13.70 -15.71
N ILE A 106 6.03 -12.97 -16.10
CA ILE A 106 4.69 -13.05 -15.50
C ILE A 106 4.03 -14.36 -15.92
N VAL A 107 3.62 -15.15 -14.93
CA VAL A 107 2.85 -16.40 -15.11
C VAL A 107 1.39 -16.17 -14.76
N ALA A 108 1.14 -15.38 -13.73
CA ALA A 108 -0.17 -14.96 -13.27
C ALA A 108 -0.04 -13.59 -12.60
N GLU A 109 -1.11 -12.82 -12.62
CA GLU A 109 -1.18 -11.52 -11.97
C GLU A 109 -2.58 -11.25 -11.43
N GLU A 110 -2.63 -10.46 -10.40
CA GLU A 110 -3.84 -9.98 -9.76
C GLU A 110 -3.71 -8.47 -9.51
N LEU A 111 -4.76 -7.72 -9.82
CA LEU A 111 -4.88 -6.32 -9.51
C LEU A 111 -5.96 -6.13 -8.45
N LEU A 112 -5.57 -5.70 -7.26
CA LEU A 112 -6.48 -5.25 -6.22
C LEU A 112 -6.60 -3.72 -6.28
N THR A 113 -7.77 -3.24 -6.66
CA THR A 113 -8.08 -1.80 -6.62
C THR A 113 -8.49 -1.40 -5.20
N PRO A 114 -8.57 -0.09 -4.87
CA PRO A 114 -9.05 0.33 -3.57
C PRO A 114 -10.44 -0.22 -3.18
N VAL A 115 -11.32 -0.42 -4.17
CA VAL A 115 -12.65 -1.01 -3.95
C VAL A 115 -12.55 -2.51 -3.60
N ASP A 116 -11.62 -3.24 -4.24
CA ASP A 116 -11.39 -4.65 -3.92
C ASP A 116 -10.80 -4.80 -2.52
N ILE A 117 -9.84 -3.94 -2.16
CA ILE A 117 -9.24 -3.93 -0.82
C ILE A 117 -10.30 -3.66 0.26
N GLU A 118 -11.21 -2.72 0.01
CA GLU A 118 -12.33 -2.50 0.94
C GLU A 118 -13.25 -3.72 1.04
N SER A 119 -13.63 -4.29 -0.10
CA SER A 119 -14.56 -5.43 -0.16
C SER A 119 -13.98 -6.70 0.47
N GLU A 120 -12.69 -6.96 0.25
CA GLU A 120 -12.04 -8.20 0.68
C GLU A 120 -11.53 -8.13 2.13
N PHE A 121 -10.97 -6.98 2.52
CA PHE A 121 -10.33 -6.81 3.83
C PHE A 121 -11.12 -5.93 4.80
N ASN A 122 -12.29 -5.41 4.42
CA ASN A 122 -13.10 -4.48 5.22
C ASN A 122 -12.33 -3.22 5.66
N ILE A 123 -11.40 -2.74 4.82
CA ILE A 123 -10.64 -1.53 5.05
C ILE A 123 -11.34 -0.37 4.33
N THR A 124 -12.06 0.46 5.08
CA THR A 124 -12.83 1.59 4.54
C THR A 124 -12.00 2.46 3.60
N GLY A 125 -12.50 2.65 2.36
CA GLY A 125 -11.82 3.39 1.31
C GLY A 125 -10.62 2.67 0.70
N GLY A 126 -10.36 1.41 1.06
CA GLY A 126 -9.29 0.59 0.50
C GLY A 126 -7.88 1.10 0.79
N HIS A 127 -7.71 1.90 1.85
CA HIS A 127 -6.41 2.45 2.20
C HIS A 127 -5.79 1.66 3.36
N TRP A 128 -4.70 0.93 3.11
CA TRP A 128 -4.06 0.03 4.11
C TRP A 128 -3.51 0.72 5.37
N HIS A 129 -3.40 2.03 5.38
CA HIS A 129 -3.13 2.80 6.59
C HIS A 129 -4.39 3.20 7.36
N HIS A 130 -5.56 2.67 6.97
CA HIS A 130 -6.88 3.01 7.55
C HIS A 130 -7.20 4.50 7.49
N GLY A 131 -7.01 5.11 6.33
CA GLY A 131 -7.20 6.52 6.03
C GLY A 131 -5.91 7.24 5.64
N GLU A 132 -6.05 8.34 4.93
CA GLU A 132 -4.92 9.17 4.50
C GLU A 132 -4.13 9.72 5.69
N PHE A 133 -2.84 9.96 5.47
CA PHE A 133 -2.00 10.71 6.39
C PHE A 133 -2.11 12.23 6.09
N THR A 134 -3.30 12.77 6.17
CA THR A 134 -3.56 14.20 6.12
C THR A 134 -3.24 14.88 7.46
N LEU A 135 -3.12 16.20 7.50
CA LEU A 135 -2.75 16.93 8.72
C LEU A 135 -3.70 16.68 9.90
N ASP A 136 -4.99 16.47 9.61
CA ASP A 136 -6.02 16.11 10.59
C ASP A 136 -5.97 14.64 11.06
N GLN A 137 -5.13 13.81 10.43
CA GLN A 137 -4.87 12.42 10.80
C GLN A 137 -3.46 12.19 11.36
N PHE A 138 -2.67 13.26 11.43
CA PHE A 138 -1.34 13.20 12.03
C PHE A 138 -1.37 13.47 13.54
N MET A 139 -0.32 13.03 14.23
CA MET A 139 -0.04 13.28 15.63
C MET A 139 -1.17 12.80 16.56
N PHE A 140 -1.87 13.76 17.22
CA PHE A 140 -2.79 13.47 18.33
C PHE A 140 -4.26 13.40 17.90
N VAL A 141 -4.55 13.44 16.61
CA VAL A 141 -5.93 13.56 16.11
C VAL A 141 -6.50 12.24 15.61
N ARG A 142 -5.61 11.28 15.28
CA ARG A 142 -6.01 9.97 14.75
C ARG A 142 -6.58 9.05 15.84
N PRO A 143 -7.75 8.40 15.68
CA PRO A 143 -8.63 8.40 14.48
C PRO A 143 -9.50 9.65 14.36
N VAL A 144 -9.91 10.22 15.46
CA VAL A 144 -10.72 11.45 15.56
C VAL A 144 -10.35 12.21 16.83
N ALA A 145 -10.62 13.51 16.87
CA ALA A 145 -10.40 14.33 18.04
C ALA A 145 -11.12 13.73 19.28
N GLY A 146 -10.41 13.63 20.39
CA GLY A 146 -10.90 13.04 21.63
C GLY A 146 -10.69 11.54 21.80
N SER A 147 -10.32 10.80 20.73
CA SER A 147 -10.08 9.34 20.79
C SER A 147 -8.63 8.93 20.45
N ALA A 148 -7.71 9.88 20.42
CA ALA A 148 -6.31 9.64 20.09
C ALA A 148 -5.52 8.90 21.19
N GLN A 149 -6.10 8.75 22.38
CA GLN A 149 -5.49 8.05 23.52
C GLN A 149 -5.91 6.57 23.61
N TYR A 150 -6.27 5.97 22.48
CA TYR A 150 -6.64 4.57 22.30
C TYR A 150 -8.00 4.16 22.88
N GLU A 151 -8.53 4.88 23.86
CA GLU A 151 -9.84 4.60 24.43
C GLU A 151 -10.95 5.20 23.56
N MET A 152 -11.98 4.41 23.33
CA MET A 152 -13.18 4.82 22.61
C MET A 152 -14.26 5.32 23.59
N PRO A 153 -15.29 6.04 23.10
CA PRO A 153 -16.42 6.48 23.93
C PRO A 153 -17.24 5.33 24.57
N ILE A 154 -17.03 4.10 24.10
CA ILE A 154 -17.66 2.90 24.64
C ILE A 154 -16.74 2.31 25.71
N ASN A 155 -17.24 2.14 26.93
CA ASN A 155 -16.47 1.57 28.03
C ASN A 155 -15.88 0.20 27.68
N GLY A 156 -14.58 0.03 27.92
CA GLY A 156 -13.85 -1.21 27.65
C GLY A 156 -13.48 -1.41 26.18
N LEU A 157 -13.80 -0.47 25.28
CA LEU A 157 -13.39 -0.53 23.88
C LEU A 157 -12.14 0.29 23.65
N TYR A 158 -11.12 -0.35 23.07
CA TYR A 158 -9.82 0.27 22.76
C TYR A 158 -9.44 0.02 21.30
N LEU A 159 -8.80 1.00 20.66
CA LEU A 159 -8.22 0.91 19.33
C LEU A 159 -6.71 0.65 19.44
N CYS A 160 -6.21 -0.36 18.73
CA CYS A 160 -4.79 -0.75 18.76
C CYS A 160 -4.15 -0.99 17.38
N GLY A 161 -4.92 -0.78 16.30
CA GLY A 161 -4.48 -0.99 14.94
C GLY A 161 -3.96 0.27 14.23
N ALA A 162 -3.75 0.19 12.92
CA ALA A 162 -3.25 1.28 12.08
C ALA A 162 -4.16 2.52 12.08
N GLY A 163 -5.44 2.36 12.42
CA GLY A 163 -6.39 3.47 12.61
C GLY A 163 -6.15 4.32 13.86
N SER A 164 -5.28 3.91 14.80
CA SER A 164 -4.93 4.68 15.99
C SER A 164 -3.55 5.34 15.85
N HIS A 165 -3.25 6.29 16.74
CA HIS A 165 -1.93 6.93 16.82
C HIS A 165 -0.82 5.89 17.15
N PRO A 166 0.39 5.94 16.54
CA PRO A 166 0.88 6.88 15.55
C PRO A 166 0.52 6.54 14.09
N GLY A 167 -0.33 5.58 13.84
CA GLY A 167 -0.72 5.12 12.53
C GLY A 167 -0.03 3.82 12.12
N GLY A 168 -0.20 3.42 10.85
CA GLY A 168 0.36 2.20 10.30
C GLY A 168 1.88 2.15 10.23
N GLY A 169 2.44 1.04 9.72
CA GLY A 169 3.87 0.84 9.52
C GLY A 169 4.45 -0.40 10.19
N VAL A 170 3.63 -1.34 10.61
CA VAL A 170 4.06 -2.65 11.16
C VAL A 170 5.06 -2.54 12.33
N SER A 171 5.06 -1.40 13.02
CA SER A 171 5.96 -1.11 14.13
C SER A 171 5.52 -1.74 15.47
N GLY A 172 4.25 -2.16 15.57
CA GLY A 172 3.61 -2.58 16.81
C GLY A 172 3.33 -1.42 17.78
N ALA A 173 3.64 -0.17 17.43
CA ALA A 173 3.52 0.98 18.32
C ALA A 173 2.10 1.21 18.81
N CYS A 174 1.09 1.13 17.91
CA CYS A 174 -0.32 1.30 18.27
C CYS A 174 -0.76 0.27 19.33
N GLY A 175 -0.45 -1.01 19.12
CA GLY A 175 -0.78 -2.08 20.06
C GLY A 175 -0.07 -1.93 21.40
N ARG A 176 1.23 -1.62 21.40
CA ARG A 176 2.01 -1.37 22.61
C ARG A 176 1.42 -0.23 23.44
N ASN A 177 1.08 0.88 22.80
CA ASN A 177 0.55 2.05 23.47
C ASN A 177 -0.85 1.77 24.05
N ALA A 178 -1.74 1.12 23.27
CA ALA A 178 -3.05 0.71 23.75
C ALA A 178 -2.96 -0.21 24.97
N ALA A 179 -2.09 -1.21 24.93
CA ALA A 179 -1.86 -2.11 26.07
C ALA A 179 -1.40 -1.35 27.32
N ARG A 180 -0.53 -0.36 27.19
CA ARG A 180 -0.10 0.48 28.33
C ARG A 180 -1.27 1.24 28.93
N VAL A 181 -2.13 1.84 28.09
CA VAL A 181 -3.32 2.59 28.58
C VAL A 181 -4.25 1.67 29.36
N ILE A 182 -4.50 0.45 28.88
CA ILE A 182 -5.33 -0.54 29.57
C ILE A 182 -4.73 -0.90 30.92
N LEU A 183 -3.45 -1.30 30.94
CA LEU A 183 -2.76 -1.71 32.17
C LEU A 183 -2.65 -0.60 33.22
N ASP A 184 -2.49 0.64 32.79
CA ASP A 184 -2.42 1.78 33.72
C ASP A 184 -3.79 2.14 34.34
N LYS A 185 -4.89 1.78 33.65
CA LYS A 185 -6.26 1.90 34.22
C LYS A 185 -6.60 0.82 35.24
N GLU A 186 -6.15 -0.42 34.98
CA GLU A 186 -6.39 -1.53 35.91
C GLU A 186 -5.66 -1.39 37.26
N LYS A 187 -4.64 -0.51 37.32
CA LYS A 187 -3.89 -0.21 38.55
C LYS A 187 -4.54 0.87 39.42
N LYS A 188 -5.57 1.55 38.92
CA LYS A 188 -6.31 2.61 39.64
C LYS A 188 -7.61 2.08 40.23
#